data_a5c256d85b6e741f1c842a12397bf0c1
#
_entry.id   a5c256d85b6e741f1c842a12397bf0c1
#
_cell.length_a   1.000
_cell.length_b   1.000
_cell.length_c   1.000
_cell.angle_alpha   90.00
_cell.angle_beta   90.00
_cell.angle_gamma   90.00
#
_symmetry.space_group_name_H-M   'P 1'
#
loop_
_entity.id
_entity.type
_entity.pdbx_description
1 polymer ?
#
loop_
_entity_poly.entity_id
_entity_poly.type
_entity_poly.pdbx_seq_one_letter_code
_entity_poly.pdbx_strand_id
1 'polypeptide(L)'
;MRILFFVLFWTALGSTGMASVGDVYFCDKIQHMILNREGSSQEALDQFEFKVLEGMIEVEPGSSRFSNRKYFIEYMGSYDGNQFISAYDMATKFVLKNDKQLMITHIRYSDDAFINIIADCDKIVETL
;
A
#
# COMPACT_ATOMS: atom_id res chain seq x y z
N MET A 1 24.04 -13.22 32.35
CA MET A 1 23.78 -12.87 31.88
C MET A 1 23.67 -12.32 31.07
N ARG A 2 23.44 -12.32 30.85
CA ARG A 2 23.17 -11.65 30.03
C ARG A 2 22.64 -11.87 29.11
N ILE A 3 22.46 -12.19 29.01
CA ILE A 3 22.00 -12.20 28.12
C ILE A 3 21.09 -12.17 27.80
N LEU A 4 20.71 -12.23 28.24
CA LEU A 4 19.81 -11.94 27.89
C LEU A 4 19.42 -11.24 27.32
N PHE A 5 19.53 -10.94 27.45
CA PHE A 5 19.12 -10.03 26.79
C PHE A 5 19.12 -10.02 25.83
N PHE A 6 19.21 -10.25 25.61
CA PHE A 6 19.10 -10.01 24.58
C PHE A 6 18.47 -10.41 23.94
N VAL A 7 18.33 -10.89 24.18
CA VAL A 7 17.55 -11.05 23.52
C VAL A 7 16.66 -10.48 23.29
N LEU A 8 16.36 -10.12 23.62
CA LEU A 8 15.64 -9.42 23.30
C LEU A 8 15.60 -8.79 22.40
N PHE A 9 15.75 -8.75 22.33
CA PHE A 9 15.73 -8.11 21.40
C PHE A 9 15.42 -8.56 20.54
N TRP A 10 15.24 -9.06 20.52
CA TRP A 10 14.99 -9.35 19.56
C TRP A 10 14.10 -9.32 19.18
N THR A 11 13.73 -9.47 19.62
CA THR A 11 12.74 -9.31 19.26
C THR A 11 12.37 -8.40 18.60
N ALA A 12 12.76 -7.74 18.80
CA ALA A 12 12.50 -6.79 17.98
C ALA A 12 12.35 -7.20 16.69
N LEU A 13 12.76 -8.05 16.51
CA LEU A 13 12.61 -8.44 15.33
C LEU A 13 11.31 -8.65 14.99
N GLY A 14 10.54 -8.93 15.78
CA GLY A 14 9.28 -9.21 15.48
C GLY A 14 8.49 -8.20 14.89
N SER A 15 8.87 -7.01 15.02
CA SER A 15 8.12 -5.96 14.45
C SER A 15 8.26 -5.86 12.99
N THR A 16 9.09 -6.66 12.38
CA THR A 16 9.24 -6.54 10.97
C THR A 16 7.99 -6.90 10.29
N GLY A 17 7.67 -6.23 9.25
CA GLY A 17 6.53 -6.50 8.43
C GLY A 17 5.26 -5.85 8.86
N MET A 18 5.23 -5.22 10.02
CA MET A 18 4.02 -4.56 10.44
C MET A 18 4.15 -3.08 10.15
N ALA A 19 3.19 -2.52 9.44
CA ALA A 19 3.17 -1.10 9.18
C ALA A 19 2.75 -0.35 10.42
N SER A 20 3.27 0.84 10.60
CA SER A 20 2.86 1.69 11.70
C SER A 20 2.81 3.13 11.23
N VAL A 21 2.17 3.97 12.03
CA VAL A 21 1.99 5.37 11.71
C VAL A 21 3.35 6.00 11.47
N GLY A 22 3.46 6.72 10.37
CA GLY A 22 4.70 7.37 9.97
C GLY A 22 5.49 6.61 8.94
N ASP A 23 5.17 5.35 8.71
CA ASP A 23 5.89 4.57 7.70
C ASP A 23 5.59 5.11 6.31
N VAL A 24 6.63 5.15 5.49
CA VAL A 24 6.54 5.63 4.11
C VAL A 24 6.91 4.48 3.19
N TYR A 25 6.16 4.32 2.13
CA TYR A 25 6.40 3.27 1.14
C TYR A 25 6.63 3.90 -0.22
N PHE A 26 7.61 3.38 -0.93
CA PHE A 26 7.91 3.76 -2.30
C PHE A 26 7.54 2.60 -3.19
N CYS A 27 6.70 2.86 -4.18
CA CYS A 27 6.12 1.79 -4.98
C CYS A 27 6.40 1.98 -6.46
N ASP A 28 6.76 0.87 -7.11
CA ASP A 28 6.90 0.80 -8.55
C ASP A 28 5.71 0.06 -9.11
N LYS A 29 4.96 0.68 -10.01
CA LYS A 29 3.86 -0.02 -10.65
C LYS A 29 4.41 -1.07 -11.58
N ILE A 30 3.92 -2.29 -11.46
CA ILE A 30 4.27 -3.35 -12.40
C ILE A 30 3.12 -3.66 -13.32
N GLN A 31 1.94 -3.16 -13.01
CA GLN A 31 0.79 -3.28 -13.89
C GLN A 31 -0.17 -2.15 -13.61
N HIS A 32 -0.67 -1.51 -14.64
CA HIS A 32 -1.66 -0.46 -14.51
C HIS A 32 -2.62 -0.61 -15.67
N MET A 33 -3.72 -1.30 -15.44
CA MET A 33 -4.67 -1.67 -16.49
C MET A 33 -5.96 -0.91 -16.31
N ILE A 34 -6.52 -0.49 -17.43
CA ILE A 34 -7.84 0.10 -17.46
C ILE A 34 -8.72 -0.82 -18.30
N LEU A 35 -9.82 -1.25 -17.71
CA LEU A 35 -10.75 -2.17 -18.36
C LEU A 35 -12.10 -1.48 -18.49
N ASN A 36 -12.60 -1.36 -19.70
CA ASN A 36 -13.91 -0.78 -19.92
C ASN A 36 -14.67 -1.60 -20.94
N ARG A 37 -15.80 -1.09 -21.41
CA ARG A 37 -16.64 -1.86 -22.34
C ARG A 37 -15.98 -2.16 -23.65
N GLU A 38 -14.99 -1.37 -24.01
CA GLU A 38 -14.32 -1.54 -25.30
C GLU A 38 -13.08 -2.39 -25.22
N GLY A 39 -12.74 -2.87 -24.05
CA GLY A 39 -11.58 -3.72 -23.87
C GLY A 39 -10.69 -3.23 -22.77
N SER A 40 -9.43 -3.61 -22.85
CA SER A 40 -8.45 -3.25 -21.83
C SER A 40 -7.30 -2.49 -22.46
N SER A 41 -6.70 -1.62 -21.68
CA SER A 41 -5.50 -0.90 -22.08
C SER A 41 -4.54 -0.82 -20.92
N GLN A 42 -3.27 -0.66 -21.23
CA GLN A 42 -2.22 -0.56 -20.24
C GLN A 42 -1.79 0.89 -20.17
N GLU A 43 -1.71 1.42 -18.96
CA GLU A 43 -1.22 2.77 -18.74
C GLU A 43 0.25 2.75 -18.39
N ALA A 44 0.84 3.93 -18.33
CA ALA A 44 2.24 4.06 -18.02
C ALA A 44 2.55 3.51 -16.62
N LEU A 45 3.68 2.86 -16.49
CA LEU A 45 4.13 2.28 -15.24
C LEU A 45 5.04 3.28 -14.55
N ASP A 46 4.47 4.12 -13.72
CA ASP A 46 5.23 5.13 -13.00
C ASP A 46 5.39 4.72 -11.54
N GLN A 47 5.97 5.60 -10.76
CA GLN A 47 6.28 5.35 -9.36
C GLN A 47 5.45 6.28 -8.51
N PHE A 48 5.22 5.88 -7.27
CA PHE A 48 4.52 6.74 -6.33
C PHE A 48 4.90 6.36 -4.90
N GLU A 49 4.59 7.27 -3.98
CA GLU A 49 4.83 7.04 -2.56
C GLU A 49 3.54 7.19 -1.79
N PHE A 50 3.45 6.48 -0.68
CA PHE A 50 2.36 6.73 0.25
C PHE A 50 2.87 6.62 1.68
N LYS A 51 2.14 7.25 2.58
CA LYS A 51 2.49 7.29 3.98
C LYS A 51 1.33 6.77 4.80
N VAL A 52 1.64 6.02 5.84
CA VAL A 52 0.64 5.55 6.78
C VAL A 52 0.46 6.61 7.85
N LEU A 53 -0.74 7.11 7.97
CA LEU A 53 -1.12 8.06 9.02
C LEU A 53 -2.04 7.36 9.99
N GLU A 54 -2.45 8.06 11.01
CA GLU A 54 -3.37 7.47 11.96
C GLU A 54 -4.72 7.27 11.29
N GLY A 55 -5.13 6.03 11.11
CA GLY A 55 -6.42 5.70 10.52
C GLY A 55 -6.51 5.89 9.03
N MET A 56 -5.44 6.31 8.35
CA MET A 56 -5.52 6.53 6.91
C MET A 56 -4.18 6.37 6.22
N ILE A 57 -4.26 6.23 4.91
CA ILE A 57 -3.10 6.20 4.03
C ILE A 57 -3.20 7.44 3.16
N GLU A 58 -2.09 8.14 3.02
CA GLU A 58 -2.02 9.32 2.16
C GLU A 58 -1.03 9.09 1.03
N VAL A 59 -1.49 9.24 -0.22
CA VAL A 59 -0.64 9.11 -1.39
C VAL A 59 -0.05 10.48 -1.71
N GLU A 60 1.23 10.49 -2.05
CA GLU A 60 1.96 11.72 -2.32
C GLU A 60 1.34 12.48 -3.48
N PRO A 61 1.16 13.80 -3.36
CA PRO A 61 0.56 14.59 -4.42
C PRO A 61 1.40 14.56 -5.69
N GLY A 62 0.73 14.43 -6.81
CA GLY A 62 1.41 14.49 -8.10
C GLY A 62 2.08 13.22 -8.51
N SER A 63 2.07 12.22 -7.67
CA SER A 63 2.79 11.00 -8.00
C SER A 63 1.96 10.04 -8.82
N SER A 64 0.71 10.36 -9.10
CA SER A 64 -0.09 9.40 -9.81
C SER A 64 -1.42 10.01 -10.19
N ARG A 65 -2.25 9.25 -10.87
CA ARG A 65 -3.57 9.69 -11.28
C ARG A 65 -4.64 9.34 -10.28
N PHE A 66 -4.26 9.26 -9.01
CA PHE A 66 -5.24 9.02 -7.98
C PHE A 66 -6.12 10.25 -7.82
N SER A 67 -7.41 10.06 -7.92
CA SER A 67 -8.33 11.17 -7.75
C SER A 67 -8.38 11.61 -6.30
N ASN A 68 -8.28 10.69 -5.38
CA ASN A 68 -8.14 10.98 -3.96
C ASN A 68 -6.76 10.60 -3.53
N ARG A 69 -6.31 11.26 -2.49
CA ARG A 69 -5.00 10.97 -1.96
C ARG A 69 -5.06 10.39 -0.57
N LYS A 70 -6.25 10.30 0.01
CA LYS A 70 -6.40 9.77 1.37
C LYS A 70 -7.42 8.65 1.36
N TYR A 71 -7.06 7.56 1.99
CA TYR A 71 -7.91 6.38 2.06
C TYR A 71 -8.00 5.94 3.51
N PHE A 72 -9.17 5.57 3.97
CA PHE A 72 -9.39 5.17 5.36
C PHE A 72 -8.95 3.74 5.54
N ILE A 73 -8.16 3.48 6.57
CA ILE A 73 -7.71 2.12 6.88
C ILE A 73 -8.86 1.39 7.54
N GLU A 74 -9.28 0.28 6.94
CA GLU A 74 -10.34 -0.55 7.49
C GLU A 74 -9.79 -1.77 8.21
N TYR A 75 -8.56 -2.18 7.91
CA TYR A 75 -7.98 -3.35 8.52
C TYR A 75 -6.46 -3.25 8.50
N MET A 76 -5.86 -3.61 9.60
CA MET A 76 -4.42 -3.65 9.70
C MET A 76 -4.09 -4.80 10.64
N GLY A 77 -3.46 -5.85 10.13
CA GLY A 77 -3.15 -7.02 10.94
C GLY A 77 -2.73 -8.20 10.10
N SER A 78 -2.79 -9.37 10.71
CA SER A 78 -2.36 -10.61 10.08
C SER A 78 -3.54 -11.49 9.75
N TYR A 79 -3.45 -12.18 8.64
CA TYR A 79 -4.43 -13.16 8.25
C TYR A 79 -3.72 -14.26 7.47
N ASP A 80 -3.92 -15.50 7.90
CA ASP A 80 -3.38 -16.67 7.20
C ASP A 80 -1.88 -16.55 6.97
N GLY A 81 -1.17 -16.07 7.98
CA GLY A 81 0.29 -15.97 7.91
C GLY A 81 0.82 -14.76 7.19
N ASN A 82 -0.04 -13.90 6.67
CA ASN A 82 0.38 -12.71 5.95
C ASN A 82 -0.08 -11.45 6.67
N GLN A 83 0.69 -10.39 6.50
CA GLN A 83 0.37 -9.09 7.06
C GLN A 83 -0.37 -8.28 6.02
N PHE A 84 -1.41 -7.58 6.43
CA PHE A 84 -2.22 -6.80 5.50
C PHE A 84 -2.52 -5.41 6.06
N ILE A 85 -2.53 -4.43 5.16
CA ILE A 85 -3.21 -3.17 5.38
C ILE A 85 -4.25 -3.05 4.29
N SER A 86 -5.48 -2.80 4.68
CA SER A 86 -6.55 -2.60 3.72
C SER A 86 -7.16 -1.23 3.97
N ALA A 87 -7.26 -0.43 2.93
CA ALA A 87 -7.79 0.93 3.02
C ALA A 87 -8.73 1.17 1.86
N TYR A 88 -9.58 2.18 2.00
CA TYR A 88 -10.60 2.39 0.98
C TYR A 88 -11.06 3.85 0.96
N ASP A 89 -11.68 4.22 -0.13
CA ASP A 89 -12.59 5.35 -0.18
C ASP A 89 -13.80 4.91 -0.99
N MET A 90 -14.62 5.82 -1.44
CA MET A 90 -15.89 5.47 -2.08
C MET A 90 -15.73 4.55 -3.30
N ALA A 91 -14.66 4.73 -4.04
CA ALA A 91 -14.49 4.04 -5.30
C ALA A 91 -13.20 3.24 -5.39
N THR A 92 -12.40 3.24 -4.35
CA THR A 92 -11.07 2.67 -4.41
C THR A 92 -10.83 1.72 -3.26
N LYS A 93 -10.21 0.58 -3.55
CA LYS A 93 -9.77 -0.36 -2.54
C LYS A 93 -8.26 -0.51 -2.68
N PHE A 94 -7.57 -0.44 -1.56
CA PHE A 94 -6.12 -0.38 -1.49
C PHE A 94 -5.69 -1.49 -0.54
N VAL A 95 -4.90 -2.45 -1.01
CA VAL A 95 -4.47 -3.58 -0.18
C VAL A 95 -2.97 -3.75 -0.29
N LEU A 96 -2.27 -3.66 0.82
CA LEU A 96 -0.84 -3.89 0.88
C LEU A 96 -0.61 -5.19 1.65
N LYS A 97 0.14 -6.10 1.04
CA LYS A 97 0.41 -7.40 1.62
C LYS A 97 1.90 -7.51 1.93
N ASN A 98 2.22 -7.86 3.15
CA ASN A 98 3.58 -8.11 3.62
C ASN A 98 4.53 -6.94 3.35
N ASP A 99 4.01 -5.70 3.47
CA ASP A 99 4.80 -4.49 3.25
C ASP A 99 5.41 -4.42 1.86
N LYS A 100 4.94 -5.22 0.92
CA LYS A 100 5.64 -5.36 -0.35
C LYS A 100 4.72 -5.34 -1.55
N GLN A 101 3.65 -6.10 -1.52
CA GLN A 101 2.79 -6.26 -2.68
C GLN A 101 1.56 -5.41 -2.53
N LEU A 102 1.36 -4.49 -3.44
CA LEU A 102 0.24 -3.57 -3.37
C LEU A 102 -0.72 -3.82 -4.51
N MET A 103 -2.00 -3.81 -4.20
CA MET A 103 -3.04 -3.90 -5.21
C MET A 103 -4.03 -2.78 -4.98
N ILE A 104 -4.34 -2.03 -6.02
CA ILE A 104 -5.32 -0.95 -5.96
C ILE A 104 -6.36 -1.23 -7.02
N THR A 105 -7.62 -1.20 -6.63
CA THR A 105 -8.73 -1.31 -7.56
C THR A 105 -9.57 -0.05 -7.42
N HIS A 106 -9.86 0.56 -8.55
CA HIS A 106 -10.62 1.80 -8.58
C HIS A 106 -11.71 1.69 -9.63
N ILE A 107 -12.90 2.18 -9.29
CA ILE A 107 -14.02 2.22 -10.22
C ILE A 107 -14.17 3.66 -10.67
N ARG A 108 -14.04 3.88 -11.98
CA ARG A 108 -14.21 5.21 -12.56
C ARG A 108 -15.58 5.26 -13.19
N TYR A 109 -16.49 5.97 -12.52
CA TYR A 109 -17.88 5.96 -12.94
C TYR A 109 -18.14 6.76 -14.21
N SER A 110 -17.26 7.73 -14.50
CA SER A 110 -17.51 8.59 -15.65
C SER A 110 -17.52 7.84 -16.96
N ASP A 111 -16.77 6.76 -17.08
CA ASP A 111 -16.72 5.98 -18.32
C ASP A 111 -16.83 4.49 -18.05
N ASP A 112 -17.37 4.11 -16.90
CA ASP A 112 -17.61 2.71 -16.55
C ASP A 112 -16.35 1.86 -16.65
N ALA A 113 -15.26 2.36 -16.13
CA ALA A 113 -13.99 1.67 -16.21
C ALA A 113 -13.60 1.12 -14.85
N PHE A 114 -12.93 -0.05 -14.88
CA PHE A 114 -12.21 -0.58 -13.73
C PHE A 114 -10.74 -0.34 -13.94
N ILE A 115 -10.09 0.16 -12.93
CA ILE A 115 -8.65 0.41 -12.98
C ILE A 115 -8.00 -0.49 -11.95
N ASN A 116 -7.03 -1.29 -12.40
CA ASN A 116 -6.28 -2.17 -11.52
C ASN A 116 -4.81 -1.79 -11.57
N ILE A 117 -4.24 -1.59 -10.40
CA ILE A 117 -2.83 -1.28 -10.28
C ILE A 117 -2.21 -2.33 -9.39
N ILE A 118 -1.11 -2.92 -9.85
CA ILE A 118 -0.31 -3.82 -9.03
C ILE A 118 1.06 -3.18 -8.94
N ALA A 119 1.57 -3.09 -7.74
CA ALA A 119 2.84 -2.42 -7.51
C ALA A 119 3.68 -3.21 -6.54
N ASP A 120 4.97 -3.03 -6.66
CA ASP A 120 5.95 -3.60 -5.77
C ASP A 120 6.49 -2.47 -4.93
N CYS A 121 6.39 -2.58 -3.62
CA CYS A 121 6.70 -1.49 -2.72
C CYS A 121 7.85 -1.83 -1.80
N ASP A 122 8.55 -0.80 -1.38
CA ASP A 122 9.58 -0.92 -0.35
C ASP A 122 9.29 0.08 0.73
N LYS A 123 9.35 -0.39 1.97
CA LYS A 123 9.20 0.50 3.11
C LYS A 123 10.50 1.29 3.27
N ILE A 124 10.38 2.59 3.30
CA ILE A 124 11.54 3.45 3.52
C ILE A 124 11.78 3.49 5.01
N VAL A 125 12.96 3.04 5.42
CA VAL A 125 13.31 3.03 6.82
C VAL A 125 14.03 4.32 7.14
N GLU A 126 13.46 5.06 8.06
CA GLU A 126 14.09 6.28 8.50
C GLU A 126 15.25 5.96 9.40
N THR A 127 16.39 6.48 9.06
CA THR A 127 17.57 6.26 9.89
C THR A 127 17.90 7.54 10.54
N LEU A 128 18.02 7.54 11.79
CA LEU A 128 18.29 8.76 12.53
C LEU A 128 19.72 8.91 12.93
#